data_d7e6dd58eea7769122e306e20d5e115c
#
_entry.id   d7e6dd58eea7769122e306e20d5e115c
#
_cell.length_a   1.000
_cell.length_b   1.000
_cell.length_c   1.000
_cell.angle_alpha   90.00
_cell.angle_beta   90.00
_cell.angle_gamma   90.00
#
_symmetry.space_group_name_H-M   'P 1'
#
loop_
_entity.id
_entity.type
_entity.pdbx_description
1 polymer ?
#
loop_
_entity_poly.entity_id
_entity_poly.type
_entity_poly.pdbx_seq_one_letter_code
_entity_poly.pdbx_strand_id
1 'polypeptide(L)'
;MTDLGIATPLSTSGRFIVDAHGKRVRLAGVNWYGAHEDLGVAPGLDRTDRRALARAIAMQGFNSVRLPFSLWMTEQVSPVPDQYLAANPDLAGATPMQVYDACVQALTGEDLIVIPNCHILDPGWCCSEDDGNGLWYNRRWPATKFFAAWQDIAARYRANPLVAAMDIMNEPRRTTAGWRVLTPTWGTRPKTDVAAMYATAGNLIHQISPHVLIICEGLNYVADLSGVARHPVRLERPGQVVYSLHDYAWFHPAGQPRLAYFDQMGRSGGYILSEQIAPVWVGEFGNDTRSLASFGLAPSQAGHAGSAVWWNNFQAWLTDNDVDWCWWALNPTQPKGTIPVAGRHRSNWGDPEPWGLLAPDWRGVANPGVLDLLKSMIPPRTGPGIT
;
A
#
# COMPACT_ATOMS: atom_id res chain seq x y z
N MET A 1 -23.17 7.92 6.63
CA MET A 1 -22.08 7.72 7.60
C MET A 1 -21.79 6.24 7.58
N THR A 2 -20.55 5.87 7.42
CA THR A 2 -20.11 4.50 7.58
C THR A 2 -20.25 4.09 9.05
N ASP A 3 -20.39 2.79 9.35
CA ASP A 3 -20.37 2.31 10.75
C ASP A 3 -19.04 2.63 11.47
N LEU A 4 -17.99 2.97 10.70
CA LEU A 4 -16.72 3.49 11.21
C LEU A 4 -16.81 4.95 11.72
N GLY A 5 -17.93 5.63 11.52
CA GLY A 5 -18.10 7.04 11.89
C GLY A 5 -17.28 8.02 11.06
N ILE A 6 -16.72 7.57 9.93
CA ILE A 6 -15.93 8.39 9.01
C ILE A 6 -16.86 9.00 7.97
N ALA A 7 -16.87 10.33 7.87
CA ALA A 7 -17.64 11.06 6.88
C ALA A 7 -16.76 11.38 5.66
N THR A 8 -17.00 10.73 4.52
CA THR A 8 -16.34 11.08 3.27
C THR A 8 -16.98 12.33 2.64
N PRO A 9 -16.25 13.10 1.80
CA PRO A 9 -14.91 12.85 1.33
C PRO A 9 -13.82 13.16 2.38
N LEU A 10 -12.66 12.55 2.21
CA LEU A 10 -11.47 12.86 3.00
C LEU A 10 -10.72 14.05 2.41
N SER A 11 -10.00 14.76 3.25
CA SER A 11 -9.09 15.85 2.87
C SER A 11 -7.89 15.89 3.82
N THR A 12 -6.95 16.83 3.61
CA THR A 12 -5.81 17.03 4.51
C THR A 12 -5.87 18.39 5.19
N SER A 13 -5.50 18.43 6.47
CA SER A 13 -5.37 19.65 7.26
C SER A 13 -4.06 19.60 8.06
N GLY A 14 -3.08 20.41 7.66
CA GLY A 14 -1.72 20.30 8.17
C GLY A 14 -1.20 18.87 8.03
N ARG A 15 -0.77 18.27 9.13
CA ARG A 15 -0.22 16.90 9.17
C ARG A 15 -1.26 15.77 9.22
N PHE A 16 -2.55 16.08 9.15
CA PHE A 16 -3.60 15.10 9.39
C PHE A 16 -4.50 14.88 8.18
N ILE A 17 -4.92 13.63 7.98
CA ILE A 17 -6.07 13.28 7.17
C ILE A 17 -7.32 13.60 8.02
N VAL A 18 -8.29 14.28 7.42
CA VAL A 18 -9.54 14.66 8.08
C VAL A 18 -10.73 14.25 7.23
N ASP A 19 -11.86 14.01 7.89
CA ASP A 19 -13.13 13.71 7.25
C ASP A 19 -13.87 15.00 6.79
N ALA A 20 -15.05 14.84 6.19
CA ALA A 20 -15.87 15.94 5.70
C ALA A 20 -16.30 16.94 6.80
N HIS A 21 -16.18 16.57 8.08
CA HIS A 21 -16.45 17.42 9.23
C HIS A 21 -15.18 18.04 9.84
N GLY A 22 -14.02 17.82 9.21
CA GLY A 22 -12.73 18.28 9.72
C GLY A 22 -12.18 17.44 10.88
N LYS A 23 -12.78 16.28 11.17
CA LYS A 23 -12.34 15.38 12.24
C LYS A 23 -11.18 14.51 11.76
N ARG A 24 -10.15 14.34 12.61
CA ARG A 24 -9.00 13.46 12.33
C ARG A 24 -9.45 12.04 12.01
N VAL A 25 -9.05 11.54 10.86
CA VAL A 25 -9.21 10.14 10.44
C VAL A 25 -7.85 9.45 10.53
N ARG A 26 -7.75 8.42 11.35
CA ARG A 26 -6.56 7.58 11.45
C ARG A 26 -6.74 6.34 10.59
N LEU A 27 -5.89 6.19 9.59
CA LEU A 27 -5.88 4.99 8.76
C LEU A 27 -4.99 3.93 9.41
N ALA A 28 -5.57 2.78 9.69
CA ALA A 28 -4.87 1.58 10.14
C ALA A 28 -5.29 0.43 9.20
N GLY A 29 -4.41 0.03 8.31
CA GLY A 29 -4.77 -0.85 7.22
C GLY A 29 -3.89 -2.06 7.05
N VAL A 30 -4.26 -2.85 6.04
CA VAL A 30 -3.50 -4.00 5.56
C VAL A 30 -3.33 -3.95 4.05
N ASN A 31 -2.20 -4.46 3.55
CA ASN A 31 -1.97 -4.70 2.14
C ASN A 31 -2.56 -6.06 1.75
N TRP A 32 -3.53 -6.09 0.86
CA TRP A 32 -3.99 -7.31 0.21
C TRP A 32 -3.38 -7.37 -1.18
N TYR A 33 -2.14 -7.86 -1.26
CA TYR A 33 -1.34 -7.83 -2.46
C TYR A 33 -1.54 -9.06 -3.34
N GLY A 34 -1.10 -9.00 -4.60
CA GLY A 34 -1.03 -10.12 -5.54
C GLY A 34 -1.82 -9.96 -6.82
N ALA A 35 -2.84 -9.10 -6.86
CA ALA A 35 -3.53 -8.83 -8.13
C ALA A 35 -2.59 -8.22 -9.19
N HIS A 36 -1.50 -7.58 -8.79
CA HIS A 36 -0.48 -7.03 -9.67
C HIS A 36 0.43 -8.09 -10.33
N GLU A 37 0.34 -9.35 -9.89
CA GLU A 37 1.13 -10.48 -10.41
C GLU A 37 0.56 -11.04 -11.72
N ASP A 38 1.27 -12.00 -12.31
CA ASP A 38 0.97 -12.61 -13.61
C ASP A 38 -0.46 -13.16 -13.76
N LEU A 39 -1.08 -13.55 -12.64
CA LEU A 39 -2.43 -14.08 -12.64
C LEU A 39 -3.52 -12.99 -12.65
N GLY A 40 -3.17 -11.75 -12.32
CA GLY A 40 -4.10 -10.63 -12.29
C GLY A 40 -5.26 -10.81 -11.31
N VAL A 41 -5.07 -11.56 -10.23
CA VAL A 41 -6.12 -11.88 -9.26
C VAL A 41 -5.60 -11.71 -7.83
N ALA A 42 -6.39 -11.07 -6.98
CA ALA A 42 -6.12 -11.03 -5.55
C ALA A 42 -6.20 -12.45 -4.98
N PRO A 43 -5.18 -12.92 -4.23
CA PRO A 43 -5.12 -14.30 -3.74
C PRO A 43 -6.14 -14.54 -2.64
N GLY A 44 -6.44 -15.83 -2.41
CA GLY A 44 -7.42 -16.29 -1.42
C GLY A 44 -8.83 -16.46 -1.97
N LEU A 45 -9.11 -16.00 -3.19
CA LEU A 45 -10.43 -16.15 -3.82
C LEU A 45 -10.74 -17.58 -4.24
N ASP A 46 -9.74 -18.46 -4.26
CA ASP A 46 -9.86 -19.90 -4.39
C ASP A 46 -10.20 -20.61 -3.08
N ARG A 47 -10.02 -19.93 -1.93
CA ARG A 47 -10.13 -20.49 -0.58
C ARG A 47 -11.30 -19.95 0.23
N THR A 48 -11.63 -18.68 0.04
CA THR A 48 -12.67 -18.00 0.80
C THR A 48 -13.47 -17.02 -0.07
N ASP A 49 -14.71 -16.80 0.29
CA ASP A 49 -15.53 -15.75 -0.34
C ASP A 49 -14.95 -14.38 -0.01
N ARG A 50 -14.86 -13.49 -1.01
CA ARG A 50 -14.29 -12.14 -0.87
C ARG A 50 -15.01 -11.28 0.17
N ARG A 51 -16.34 -11.47 0.35
CA ARG A 51 -17.13 -10.73 1.34
C ARG A 51 -16.82 -11.22 2.75
N ALA A 52 -16.62 -12.53 2.92
CA ALA A 52 -16.19 -13.10 4.19
C ALA A 52 -14.79 -12.60 4.56
N LEU A 53 -13.87 -12.47 3.59
CA LEU A 53 -12.54 -11.92 3.80
C LEU A 53 -12.60 -10.43 4.18
N ALA A 54 -13.38 -9.63 3.47
CA ALA A 54 -13.59 -8.22 3.78
C ALA A 54 -14.12 -8.03 5.22
N ARG A 55 -15.12 -8.83 5.59
CA ARG A 55 -15.67 -8.84 6.96
C ARG A 55 -14.62 -9.23 8.00
N ALA A 56 -13.79 -10.23 7.72
CA ALA A 56 -12.71 -10.64 8.63
C ALA A 56 -11.71 -9.50 8.85
N ILE A 57 -11.33 -8.75 7.81
CA ILE A 57 -10.47 -7.57 7.92
C ILE A 57 -11.10 -6.51 8.84
N ALA A 58 -12.37 -6.17 8.61
CA ALA A 58 -13.10 -5.19 9.41
C ALA A 58 -13.25 -5.64 10.88
N MET A 59 -13.55 -6.92 11.13
CA MET A 59 -13.67 -7.49 12.48
C MET A 59 -12.34 -7.52 13.24
N GLN A 60 -11.21 -7.57 12.54
CA GLN A 60 -9.89 -7.45 13.16
C GLN A 60 -9.58 -6.02 13.59
N GLY A 61 -10.40 -5.05 13.21
CA GLY A 61 -10.29 -3.63 13.60
C GLY A 61 -9.65 -2.73 12.56
N PHE A 62 -9.13 -3.26 11.46
CA PHE A 62 -8.61 -2.45 10.36
C PHE A 62 -9.74 -1.63 9.71
N ASN A 63 -9.38 -0.45 9.21
CA ASN A 63 -10.33 0.45 8.56
C ASN A 63 -9.95 0.79 7.11
N SER A 64 -8.84 0.27 6.63
CA SER A 64 -8.40 0.50 5.26
C SER A 64 -7.67 -0.69 4.67
N VAL A 65 -7.71 -0.80 3.35
CA VAL A 65 -6.99 -1.81 2.58
C VAL A 65 -6.28 -1.13 1.42
N ARG A 66 -4.96 -1.27 1.37
CA ARG A 66 -4.17 -0.97 0.18
C ARG A 66 -4.25 -2.18 -0.74
N LEU A 67 -4.72 -1.96 -1.97
CA LEU A 67 -4.98 -3.02 -2.95
C LEU A 67 -4.10 -2.80 -4.19
N PRO A 68 -2.96 -3.48 -4.28
CA PRO A 68 -2.04 -3.39 -5.41
C PRO A 68 -2.63 -3.95 -6.71
N PHE A 69 -2.43 -3.24 -7.82
CA PHE A 69 -2.70 -3.71 -9.18
C PHE A 69 -1.50 -3.41 -10.10
N SER A 70 -1.39 -4.09 -11.25
CA SER A 70 -0.44 -3.75 -12.29
C SER A 70 -1.12 -3.00 -13.43
N LEU A 71 -0.35 -2.12 -14.10
CA LEU A 71 -0.87 -1.42 -15.26
C LEU A 71 -1.33 -2.40 -16.35
N TRP A 72 -0.63 -3.53 -16.48
CA TRP A 72 -0.99 -4.64 -17.37
C TRP A 72 -2.43 -5.12 -17.17
N MET A 73 -2.92 -5.19 -15.92
CA MET A 73 -4.29 -5.65 -15.63
C MET A 73 -5.35 -4.81 -16.32
N THR A 74 -5.11 -3.51 -16.49
CA THR A 74 -6.10 -2.58 -17.08
C THR A 74 -6.38 -2.87 -18.56
N GLU A 75 -5.49 -3.58 -19.23
CA GLU A 75 -5.62 -3.98 -20.65
C GLU A 75 -6.05 -5.44 -20.82
N GLN A 76 -6.22 -6.22 -19.73
CA GLN A 76 -6.55 -7.63 -19.84
C GLN A 76 -8.04 -7.85 -20.11
N VAL A 77 -8.30 -8.59 -21.17
CA VAL A 77 -9.66 -8.96 -21.58
C VAL A 77 -9.94 -10.46 -21.42
N SER A 78 -8.91 -11.27 -21.20
CA SER A 78 -9.05 -12.70 -20.95
C SER A 78 -9.54 -12.95 -19.53
N PRO A 79 -10.46 -13.89 -19.33
CA PRO A 79 -10.92 -14.26 -17.99
C PRO A 79 -9.80 -14.79 -17.10
N VAL A 80 -9.94 -14.54 -15.80
CA VAL A 80 -9.15 -15.24 -14.77
C VAL A 80 -9.55 -16.72 -14.78
N PRO A 81 -8.59 -17.68 -14.74
CA PRO A 81 -8.95 -19.09 -14.68
C PRO A 81 -9.76 -19.44 -13.43
N ASP A 82 -10.86 -20.17 -13.61
CA ASP A 82 -11.86 -20.46 -12.56
C ASP A 82 -11.26 -21.09 -11.29
N GLN A 83 -10.18 -21.86 -11.44
CA GLN A 83 -9.49 -22.45 -10.28
C GLN A 83 -9.00 -21.44 -9.25
N TYR A 84 -8.68 -20.20 -9.66
CA TYR A 84 -8.27 -19.11 -8.75
C TYR A 84 -9.46 -18.35 -8.16
N LEU A 85 -10.68 -18.69 -8.59
CA LEU A 85 -11.94 -18.09 -8.16
C LEU A 85 -12.87 -19.12 -7.50
N ALA A 86 -12.37 -20.32 -7.16
CA ALA A 86 -13.19 -21.45 -6.77
C ALA A 86 -14.15 -21.21 -5.59
N ALA A 87 -13.78 -20.30 -4.66
CA ALA A 87 -14.68 -19.90 -3.57
C ALA A 87 -15.59 -18.71 -3.93
N ASN A 88 -15.51 -18.19 -5.17
CA ASN A 88 -16.28 -17.06 -5.69
C ASN A 88 -16.86 -17.39 -7.08
N PRO A 89 -17.75 -18.41 -7.19
CA PRO A 89 -18.23 -18.91 -8.49
C PRO A 89 -19.03 -17.88 -9.28
N ASP A 90 -19.53 -16.82 -8.62
CA ASP A 90 -20.20 -15.69 -9.26
C ASP A 90 -19.25 -14.81 -10.09
N LEU A 91 -17.94 -15.04 -10.00
CA LEU A 91 -16.91 -14.36 -10.80
C LEU A 91 -16.40 -15.22 -11.98
N ALA A 92 -16.99 -16.39 -12.23
CA ALA A 92 -16.62 -17.21 -13.39
C ALA A 92 -16.70 -16.40 -14.69
N GLY A 93 -15.62 -16.46 -15.49
CA GLY A 93 -15.52 -15.68 -16.73
C GLY A 93 -15.16 -14.20 -16.57
N ALA A 94 -14.93 -13.73 -15.34
CA ALA A 94 -14.55 -12.33 -15.09
C ALA A 94 -13.09 -12.07 -15.50
N THR A 95 -12.84 -10.89 -16.07
CA THR A 95 -11.49 -10.38 -16.34
C THR A 95 -10.80 -9.94 -15.05
N PRO A 96 -9.45 -9.78 -15.04
CA PRO A 96 -8.73 -9.29 -13.86
C PRO A 96 -9.33 -8.03 -13.24
N MET A 97 -9.66 -7.02 -14.04
CA MET A 97 -10.26 -5.79 -13.52
C MET A 97 -11.68 -5.97 -12.99
N GLN A 98 -12.47 -6.90 -13.53
CA GLN A 98 -13.80 -7.22 -12.98
C GLN A 98 -13.68 -7.96 -11.65
N VAL A 99 -12.70 -8.83 -11.48
CA VAL A 99 -12.41 -9.47 -10.19
C VAL A 99 -11.93 -8.43 -9.17
N TYR A 100 -11.07 -7.51 -9.61
CA TYR A 100 -10.60 -6.40 -8.77
C TYR A 100 -11.77 -5.51 -8.30
N ASP A 101 -12.70 -5.16 -9.20
CA ASP A 101 -13.94 -4.43 -8.86
C ASP A 101 -14.76 -5.14 -7.79
N ALA A 102 -14.90 -6.46 -7.93
CA ALA A 102 -15.65 -7.26 -6.96
C ALA A 102 -14.96 -7.30 -5.58
N CYS A 103 -13.63 -7.27 -5.54
CA CYS A 103 -12.88 -7.11 -4.29
C CYS A 103 -13.11 -5.72 -3.68
N VAL A 104 -13.00 -4.66 -4.48
CA VAL A 104 -13.28 -3.28 -4.03
C VAL A 104 -14.69 -3.17 -3.46
N GLN A 105 -15.70 -3.72 -4.16
CA GLN A 105 -17.09 -3.71 -3.69
C GLN A 105 -17.26 -4.49 -2.38
N ALA A 106 -16.60 -5.64 -2.23
CA ALA A 106 -16.67 -6.42 -1.01
C ALA A 106 -16.06 -5.66 0.18
N LEU A 107 -14.91 -5.03 -0.02
CA LEU A 107 -14.21 -4.25 1.01
C LEU A 107 -15.03 -3.02 1.43
N THR A 108 -15.51 -2.25 0.46
CA THR A 108 -16.32 -1.05 0.76
C THR A 108 -17.72 -1.40 1.29
N GLY A 109 -18.21 -2.61 1.02
CA GLY A 109 -19.43 -3.16 1.60
C GLY A 109 -19.32 -3.44 3.11
N GLU A 110 -18.11 -3.56 3.64
CA GLU A 110 -17.81 -3.68 5.08
C GLU A 110 -17.23 -2.36 5.64
N ASP A 111 -17.54 -1.23 4.98
CA ASP A 111 -17.12 0.13 5.34
C ASP A 111 -15.59 0.38 5.34
N LEU A 112 -14.80 -0.50 4.73
CA LEU A 112 -13.35 -0.31 4.61
C LEU A 112 -13.02 0.74 3.54
N ILE A 113 -12.10 1.64 3.86
CA ILE A 113 -11.47 2.54 2.89
C ILE A 113 -10.55 1.71 1.99
N VAL A 114 -10.75 1.81 0.69
CA VAL A 114 -9.90 1.13 -0.30
C VAL A 114 -8.95 2.13 -0.96
N ILE A 115 -7.69 1.75 -1.02
CA ILE A 115 -6.60 2.53 -1.61
C ILE A 115 -6.02 1.73 -2.78
N PRO A 116 -6.51 1.91 -4.02
CA PRO A 116 -5.86 1.34 -5.19
C PRO A 116 -4.43 1.83 -5.30
N ASN A 117 -3.50 0.90 -5.56
CA ASN A 117 -2.08 1.20 -5.72
C ASN A 117 -1.58 0.63 -7.06
N CYS A 118 -1.01 1.49 -7.93
CA CYS A 118 -0.28 1.01 -9.10
C CYS A 118 1.09 0.49 -8.65
N HIS A 119 1.14 -0.83 -8.41
CA HIS A 119 2.29 -1.47 -7.80
C HIS A 119 3.44 -1.68 -8.77
N ILE A 120 3.10 -1.95 -10.03
CA ILE A 120 4.06 -2.28 -11.07
C ILE A 120 3.41 -2.05 -12.44
N LEU A 121 4.21 -1.82 -13.48
CA LEU A 121 3.70 -1.64 -14.85
C LEU A 121 3.43 -2.97 -15.54
N ASP A 122 4.47 -3.78 -15.73
CA ASP A 122 4.38 -5.15 -16.19
C ASP A 122 4.09 -6.09 -15.01
N PRO A 123 3.32 -7.16 -15.19
CA PRO A 123 2.95 -8.04 -14.08
C PRO A 123 4.17 -8.80 -13.56
N GLY A 124 4.20 -9.02 -12.27
CA GLY A 124 5.24 -9.80 -11.61
C GLY A 124 5.57 -9.34 -10.21
N TRP A 125 6.52 -10.01 -9.59
CA TRP A 125 6.99 -9.62 -8.26
C TRP A 125 7.77 -8.30 -8.30
N CYS A 126 7.40 -7.37 -7.47
CA CYS A 126 8.17 -6.15 -7.19
C CYS A 126 9.31 -6.49 -6.19
N CYS A 127 10.44 -5.85 -6.08
CA CYS A 127 10.82 -4.66 -6.79
C CYS A 127 12.31 -4.74 -7.07
N SER A 128 12.70 -5.24 -8.24
CA SER A 128 14.09 -5.28 -8.68
C SER A 128 14.46 -3.99 -9.42
N GLU A 129 15.74 -3.63 -9.39
CA GLU A 129 16.25 -2.55 -10.25
C GLU A 129 16.31 -2.96 -11.74
N ASP A 130 16.23 -4.25 -12.02
CA ASP A 130 16.33 -4.81 -13.38
C ASP A 130 14.98 -5.16 -14.01
N ASP A 131 13.87 -4.93 -13.30
CA ASP A 131 12.52 -5.26 -13.76
C ASP A 131 11.92 -4.22 -14.73
N GLY A 132 12.56 -3.08 -14.91
CA GLY A 132 12.08 -2.01 -15.78
C GLY A 132 10.86 -1.24 -15.26
N ASN A 133 10.49 -1.42 -13.97
CA ASN A 133 9.28 -0.86 -13.36
C ASN A 133 9.55 0.23 -12.30
N GLY A 134 10.77 0.73 -12.18
CA GLY A 134 11.10 1.75 -11.17
C GLY A 134 10.65 3.18 -11.50
N LEU A 135 10.06 3.42 -12.69
CA LEU A 135 9.45 4.66 -13.13
C LEU A 135 8.04 4.39 -13.64
N TRP A 136 7.22 5.44 -13.80
CA TRP A 136 5.84 5.38 -14.32
C TRP A 136 5.75 5.13 -15.81
N TYR A 137 6.86 4.79 -16.45
CA TYR A 137 6.92 4.42 -17.86
C TYR A 137 8.08 3.46 -18.13
N ASN A 138 7.89 2.65 -19.13
CA ASN A 138 8.94 1.84 -19.75
C ASN A 138 8.68 1.71 -21.25
N ARG A 139 9.37 0.77 -21.93
CA ARG A 139 9.21 0.59 -23.39
C ARG A 139 7.79 0.16 -23.78
N ARG A 140 7.14 -0.67 -22.97
CA ARG A 140 5.78 -1.19 -23.21
C ARG A 140 4.72 -0.19 -22.76
N TRP A 141 4.99 0.52 -21.69
CA TRP A 141 4.09 1.42 -20.98
C TRP A 141 4.61 2.85 -21.06
N PRO A 142 4.32 3.60 -22.16
CA PRO A 142 4.64 5.03 -22.18
C PRO A 142 3.84 5.77 -21.10
N ALA A 143 4.36 6.89 -20.62
CA ALA A 143 3.74 7.69 -19.56
C ALA A 143 2.27 8.06 -19.86
N THR A 144 1.92 8.24 -21.14
CA THR A 144 0.53 8.50 -21.55
C THR A 144 -0.43 7.37 -21.19
N LYS A 145 0.00 6.11 -21.30
CA LYS A 145 -0.81 4.96 -20.86
C LYS A 145 -0.97 4.91 -19.35
N PHE A 146 0.09 5.23 -18.61
CA PHE A 146 0.02 5.30 -17.15
C PHE A 146 -1.00 6.35 -16.69
N PHE A 147 -0.96 7.55 -17.27
CA PHE A 147 -1.93 8.59 -16.91
C PHE A 147 -3.34 8.25 -17.34
N ALA A 148 -3.53 7.67 -18.54
CA ALA A 148 -4.84 7.22 -18.99
C ALA A 148 -5.43 6.13 -18.09
N ALA A 149 -4.62 5.16 -17.66
CA ALA A 149 -5.07 4.13 -16.72
C ALA A 149 -5.52 4.72 -15.39
N TRP A 150 -4.84 5.72 -14.86
CA TRP A 150 -5.30 6.41 -13.64
C TRP A 150 -6.61 7.19 -13.84
N GLN A 151 -6.82 7.77 -15.02
CA GLN A 151 -8.12 8.38 -15.36
C GLN A 151 -9.22 7.32 -15.42
N ASP A 152 -8.94 6.15 -15.99
CA ASP A 152 -9.91 5.03 -16.04
C ASP A 152 -10.23 4.50 -14.65
N ILE A 153 -9.23 4.32 -13.78
CA ILE A 153 -9.42 3.92 -12.37
C ILE A 153 -10.24 4.99 -11.62
N ALA A 154 -9.95 6.27 -11.82
CA ALA A 154 -10.73 7.35 -11.21
C ALA A 154 -12.19 7.34 -11.68
N ALA A 155 -12.43 7.14 -12.97
CA ALA A 155 -13.79 7.06 -13.54
C ALA A 155 -14.56 5.84 -13.02
N ARG A 156 -13.87 4.71 -12.88
CA ARG A 156 -14.42 3.44 -12.40
C ARG A 156 -14.96 3.55 -10.98
N TYR A 157 -14.26 4.27 -10.11
CA TYR A 157 -14.61 4.34 -8.69
C TYR A 157 -15.18 5.70 -8.25
N ARG A 158 -15.42 6.64 -9.16
CA ARG A 158 -15.90 8.00 -8.82
C ARG A 158 -17.18 8.04 -7.98
N ALA A 159 -18.03 7.03 -8.09
CA ALA A 159 -19.28 6.93 -7.35
C ALA A 159 -19.13 6.19 -6.00
N ASN A 160 -17.94 5.67 -5.69
CA ASN A 160 -17.68 4.96 -4.44
C ASN A 160 -16.85 5.84 -3.50
N PRO A 161 -17.48 6.46 -2.49
CA PRO A 161 -16.80 7.41 -1.62
C PRO A 161 -15.77 6.76 -0.69
N LEU A 162 -15.78 5.43 -0.57
CA LEU A 162 -14.81 4.67 0.23
C LEU A 162 -13.55 4.30 -0.57
N VAL A 163 -13.52 4.51 -1.88
CA VAL A 163 -12.26 4.61 -2.63
C VAL A 163 -11.74 6.04 -2.45
N ALA A 164 -11.24 6.31 -1.25
CA ALA A 164 -11.01 7.67 -0.76
C ALA A 164 -9.60 8.19 -1.01
N ALA A 165 -8.69 7.33 -1.44
CA ALA A 165 -7.31 7.68 -1.79
C ALA A 165 -6.82 6.83 -2.96
N MET A 166 -5.84 7.34 -3.71
CA MET A 166 -5.15 6.63 -4.79
C MET A 166 -3.65 6.74 -4.58
N ASP A 167 -2.99 5.60 -4.46
CA ASP A 167 -1.56 5.49 -4.29
C ASP A 167 -0.90 5.29 -5.66
N ILE A 168 -0.31 6.38 -6.15
CA ILE A 168 -0.11 6.58 -7.59
C ILE A 168 0.95 5.66 -8.18
N MET A 169 2.05 5.44 -7.47
CA MET A 169 3.14 4.61 -7.97
C MET A 169 3.94 4.01 -6.82
N ASN A 170 3.98 2.67 -6.79
CA ASN A 170 4.76 1.95 -5.80
C ASN A 170 6.27 2.07 -6.04
N GLU A 171 6.97 2.41 -4.99
CA GLU A 171 8.43 2.32 -4.86
C GLU A 171 9.23 2.85 -6.04
N PRO A 172 9.18 4.18 -6.30
CA PRO A 172 10.07 4.81 -7.26
C PRO A 172 11.53 4.50 -6.92
N ARG A 173 12.21 3.82 -7.86
CA ARG A 173 13.56 3.31 -7.65
C ARG A 173 14.39 3.35 -8.92
N ARG A 174 15.70 3.23 -8.75
CA ARG A 174 16.60 3.03 -9.87
C ARG A 174 16.11 1.87 -10.74
N THR A 175 16.15 2.03 -12.06
CA THR A 175 15.66 1.00 -12.98
C THR A 175 16.49 0.97 -14.25
N THR A 176 16.53 -0.20 -14.90
CA THR A 176 17.15 -0.36 -16.21
C THR A 176 16.11 -0.23 -17.32
N ALA A 177 16.43 0.55 -18.36
CA ALA A 177 15.63 0.67 -19.57
C ALA A 177 16.51 0.30 -20.79
N GLY A 178 16.56 -0.97 -21.10
CA GLY A 178 17.49 -1.53 -22.05
C GLY A 178 18.93 -1.42 -21.53
N TRP A 179 19.79 -0.67 -22.24
CA TRP A 179 21.19 -0.43 -21.80
C TRP A 179 21.34 0.84 -20.93
N ARG A 180 20.26 1.57 -20.68
CA ARG A 180 20.27 2.78 -19.86
C ARG A 180 19.82 2.50 -18.44
N VAL A 181 20.50 3.13 -17.50
CA VAL A 181 20.09 3.20 -16.11
C VAL A 181 19.39 4.54 -15.89
N LEU A 182 18.17 4.48 -15.36
CA LEU A 182 17.37 5.65 -15.00
C LEU A 182 17.22 5.70 -13.48
N THR A 183 17.40 6.88 -12.91
CA THR A 183 17.21 7.10 -11.47
C THR A 183 16.12 8.14 -11.28
N PRO A 184 15.06 7.83 -10.52
CA PRO A 184 14.03 8.79 -10.15
C PRO A 184 14.64 10.01 -9.48
N THR A 185 14.05 11.17 -9.70
CA THR A 185 14.44 12.42 -9.05
C THR A 185 13.21 13.11 -8.49
N TRP A 186 13.41 14.04 -7.55
CA TRP A 186 12.34 14.82 -6.95
C TRP A 186 12.52 16.30 -7.25
N GLY A 187 11.60 16.89 -8.01
CA GLY A 187 11.62 18.29 -8.38
C GLY A 187 12.75 18.69 -9.36
N THR A 188 13.40 17.70 -9.99
CA THR A 188 14.49 17.92 -10.94
C THR A 188 14.40 16.92 -12.08
N ARG A 189 15.12 17.20 -13.21
CA ARG A 189 15.21 16.30 -14.36
C ARG A 189 13.84 15.80 -14.88
N PRO A 190 13.12 16.54 -15.70
CA PRO A 190 11.72 16.32 -16.07
C PRO A 190 11.34 14.89 -16.50
N LYS A 191 12.26 14.11 -17.06
CA LYS A 191 11.98 12.72 -17.48
C LYS A 191 11.95 11.71 -16.34
N THR A 192 12.49 12.07 -15.18
CA THR A 192 12.56 11.18 -14.00
C THR A 192 12.03 11.86 -12.72
N ASP A 193 11.40 13.04 -12.88
CA ASP A 193 10.83 13.83 -11.80
C ASP A 193 9.50 13.24 -11.31
N VAL A 194 9.54 12.50 -10.22
CA VAL A 194 8.33 11.87 -9.66
C VAL A 194 7.39 12.89 -9.03
N ALA A 195 7.89 14.03 -8.51
CA ALA A 195 7.01 15.08 -7.98
C ALA A 195 6.13 15.68 -9.08
N ALA A 196 6.71 15.94 -10.26
CA ALA A 196 5.97 16.40 -11.43
C ALA A 196 5.00 15.33 -11.95
N MET A 197 5.39 14.06 -11.90
CA MET A 197 4.52 12.94 -12.27
C MET A 197 3.31 12.88 -11.33
N TYR A 198 3.50 12.95 -10.02
CA TYR A 198 2.40 12.96 -9.05
C TYR A 198 1.45 14.14 -9.24
N ALA A 199 1.99 15.34 -9.49
CA ALA A 199 1.17 16.51 -9.78
C ALA A 199 0.33 16.33 -11.05
N THR A 200 0.94 15.76 -12.10
CA THR A 200 0.23 15.47 -13.37
C THR A 200 -0.87 14.43 -13.16
N ALA A 201 -0.53 13.29 -12.57
CA ALA A 201 -1.49 12.21 -12.30
C ALA A 201 -2.64 12.69 -11.40
N GLY A 202 -2.31 13.38 -10.31
CA GLY A 202 -3.29 13.88 -9.36
C GLY A 202 -4.26 14.88 -9.98
N ASN A 203 -3.79 15.81 -10.79
CA ASN A 203 -4.66 16.77 -11.48
C ASN A 203 -5.57 16.08 -12.52
N LEU A 204 -5.07 15.09 -13.27
CA LEU A 204 -5.89 14.30 -14.20
C LEU A 204 -6.96 13.48 -13.47
N ILE A 205 -6.61 12.87 -12.35
CA ILE A 205 -7.55 12.15 -11.49
C ILE A 205 -8.62 13.11 -10.97
N HIS A 206 -8.24 14.29 -10.48
CA HIS A 206 -9.17 15.28 -9.93
C HIS A 206 -10.12 15.90 -10.94
N GLN A 207 -9.85 15.85 -12.23
CA GLN A 207 -10.81 16.20 -13.29
C GLN A 207 -12.02 15.25 -13.31
N ILE A 208 -11.86 14.02 -12.79
CA ILE A 208 -12.86 12.95 -12.80
C ILE A 208 -13.42 12.69 -11.38
N SER A 209 -12.52 12.59 -10.40
CA SER A 209 -12.79 12.25 -8.99
C SER A 209 -12.17 13.32 -8.08
N PRO A 210 -12.82 14.49 -7.92
CA PRO A 210 -12.19 15.69 -7.35
C PRO A 210 -11.92 15.61 -5.84
N HIS A 211 -12.35 14.56 -5.17
CA HIS A 211 -12.30 14.45 -3.71
C HIS A 211 -11.42 13.31 -3.20
N VAL A 212 -10.70 12.59 -4.08
CA VAL A 212 -9.80 11.53 -3.63
C VAL A 212 -8.47 12.12 -3.18
N LEU A 213 -7.89 11.54 -2.14
CA LEU A 213 -6.53 11.85 -1.73
C LEU A 213 -5.53 11.25 -2.74
N ILE A 214 -4.48 12.00 -3.04
CA ILE A 214 -3.38 11.57 -3.89
C ILE A 214 -2.20 11.21 -3.00
N ILE A 215 -1.84 9.93 -2.97
CA ILE A 215 -0.69 9.45 -2.22
C ILE A 215 0.54 9.48 -3.11
N CYS A 216 1.57 10.15 -2.60
CA CYS A 216 2.83 10.42 -3.28
C CYS A 216 3.95 9.72 -2.52
N GLU A 217 4.46 8.64 -3.07
CA GLU A 217 5.53 7.86 -2.47
C GLU A 217 6.90 8.52 -2.66
N GLY A 218 7.80 8.35 -1.68
CA GLY A 218 9.17 8.85 -1.71
C GLY A 218 10.06 8.14 -2.73
N LEU A 219 11.29 8.59 -2.84
CA LEU A 219 12.35 7.96 -3.63
C LEU A 219 12.96 6.78 -2.89
N ASN A 220 13.80 6.01 -3.60
CA ASN A 220 14.64 4.98 -3.04
C ASN A 220 13.84 3.95 -2.23
N TYR A 221 12.89 3.26 -2.90
CA TYR A 221 11.96 2.32 -2.25
C TYR A 221 11.13 2.98 -1.14
N VAL A 222 10.71 4.23 -1.38
CA VAL A 222 9.89 5.05 -0.47
C VAL A 222 10.58 5.41 0.86
N ALA A 223 11.89 5.22 0.95
CA ALA A 223 12.67 5.55 2.14
C ALA A 223 13.08 7.04 2.20
N ASP A 224 12.82 7.84 1.15
CA ASP A 224 13.34 9.21 1.05
C ASP A 224 12.31 10.21 0.48
N LEU A 225 11.81 11.07 1.34
CA LEU A 225 10.97 12.24 1.03
C LEU A 225 11.71 13.57 1.22
N SER A 226 13.03 13.56 1.38
CA SER A 226 13.82 14.77 1.66
C SER A 226 13.67 15.89 0.60
N GLY A 227 13.26 15.52 -0.62
CA GLY A 227 12.99 16.46 -1.71
C GLY A 227 11.74 17.33 -1.51
N VAL A 228 10.78 16.90 -0.67
CA VAL A 228 9.49 17.60 -0.48
C VAL A 228 9.66 19.00 0.09
N ALA A 229 10.62 19.23 0.98
CA ALA A 229 10.88 20.55 1.56
C ALA A 229 11.13 21.64 0.49
N ARG A 230 11.79 21.27 -0.61
CA ARG A 230 12.11 22.20 -1.70
C ARG A 230 11.07 22.17 -2.81
N HIS A 231 10.51 21.00 -3.08
CA HIS A 231 9.61 20.76 -4.19
C HIS A 231 8.37 19.96 -3.73
N PRO A 232 7.50 20.56 -2.91
CA PRO A 232 6.26 19.90 -2.52
C PRO A 232 5.38 19.65 -3.76
N VAL A 233 4.71 18.51 -3.80
CA VAL A 233 3.71 18.21 -4.84
C VAL A 233 2.56 19.22 -4.69
N ARG A 234 2.26 19.93 -5.76
CA ARG A 234 1.20 20.92 -5.81
C ARG A 234 0.12 20.48 -6.77
N LEU A 235 -1.08 20.29 -6.24
CA LEU A 235 -2.27 20.00 -7.01
C LEU A 235 -3.07 21.31 -7.21
N GLU A 236 -3.82 21.37 -8.30
CA GLU A 236 -4.77 22.47 -8.56
C GLU A 236 -5.83 22.56 -7.45
N ARG A 237 -6.20 21.41 -6.86
CA ARG A 237 -7.02 21.33 -5.66
C ARG A 237 -6.15 21.13 -4.44
N PRO A 238 -6.06 22.12 -3.54
CA PRO A 238 -5.27 21.99 -2.31
C PRO A 238 -5.95 21.03 -1.32
N GLY A 239 -5.18 20.58 -0.32
CA GLY A 239 -5.71 19.75 0.75
C GLY A 239 -6.01 18.31 0.35
N GLN A 240 -5.28 17.76 -0.63
CA GLN A 240 -5.52 16.42 -1.18
C GLN A 240 -4.22 15.57 -1.31
N VAL A 241 -3.07 16.08 -0.86
CA VAL A 241 -1.79 15.36 -0.94
C VAL A 241 -1.49 14.66 0.37
N VAL A 242 -1.14 13.40 0.30
CA VAL A 242 -0.57 12.58 1.38
C VAL A 242 0.78 12.05 0.90
N TYR A 243 1.82 12.16 1.71
CA TYR A 243 3.10 11.54 1.38
C TYR A 243 3.20 10.15 2.00
N SER A 244 3.85 9.23 1.30
CA SER A 244 4.04 7.87 1.80
C SER A 244 5.50 7.56 2.05
N LEU A 245 5.74 6.84 3.15
CA LEU A 245 6.99 6.14 3.47
C LEU A 245 6.73 4.64 3.50
N HIS A 246 7.76 3.85 3.17
CA HIS A 246 7.87 2.45 3.53
C HIS A 246 9.02 2.29 4.51
N ASP A 247 8.87 1.41 5.50
CA ASP A 247 9.93 1.19 6.47
C ASP A 247 10.04 -0.28 6.87
N TYR A 248 11.25 -0.80 6.75
CA TYR A 248 11.60 -2.19 7.02
C TYR A 248 12.93 -2.30 7.75
N ALA A 249 13.10 -3.36 8.51
CA ALA A 249 14.31 -3.60 9.31
C ALA A 249 15.62 -3.50 8.51
N TRP A 250 15.61 -3.92 7.26
CA TRP A 250 16.81 -3.90 6.39
C TRP A 250 17.16 -2.51 5.82
N PHE A 251 16.33 -1.51 6.01
CA PHE A 251 16.68 -0.11 5.68
C PHE A 251 17.57 0.53 6.75
N HIS A 252 17.79 -0.17 7.86
CA HIS A 252 18.48 0.33 9.04
C HIS A 252 19.64 -0.58 9.46
N PRO A 253 20.70 -0.01 10.05
CA PRO A 253 21.74 -0.83 10.69
C PRO A 253 21.13 -1.72 11.79
N ALA A 254 21.57 -2.98 11.84
CA ALA A 254 21.15 -3.90 12.90
C ALA A 254 21.46 -3.31 14.28
N GLY A 255 20.45 -3.30 15.17
CA GLY A 255 20.62 -2.74 16.52
C GLY A 255 20.72 -1.22 16.58
N GLN A 256 20.25 -0.49 15.57
CA GLN A 256 20.30 0.98 15.53
C GLN A 256 19.68 1.58 16.79
N PRO A 257 20.40 2.49 17.51
CA PRO A 257 19.86 3.19 18.67
C PRO A 257 18.63 4.03 18.32
N ARG A 258 17.67 4.11 19.25
CA ARG A 258 16.39 4.82 19.04
C ARG A 258 16.57 6.27 18.58
N LEU A 259 17.47 7.03 19.18
CA LEU A 259 17.73 8.41 18.77
C LEU A 259 18.23 8.52 17.33
N ALA A 260 19.16 7.63 16.92
CA ALA A 260 19.66 7.59 15.55
C ALA A 260 18.58 7.20 14.55
N TYR A 261 17.69 6.26 14.93
CA TYR A 261 16.52 5.89 14.14
C TYR A 261 15.57 7.09 13.96
N PHE A 262 15.23 7.78 15.04
CA PHE A 262 14.33 8.95 15.00
C PHE A 262 14.92 10.11 14.18
N ASP A 263 16.23 10.34 14.28
CA ASP A 263 16.94 11.30 13.44
C ASP A 263 16.89 10.94 11.96
N GLN A 264 17.05 9.64 11.64
CA GLN A 264 16.93 9.17 10.26
C GLN A 264 15.51 9.37 9.74
N MET A 265 14.50 8.90 10.46
CA MET A 265 13.08 9.09 10.08
C MET A 265 12.71 10.56 9.98
N GLY A 266 13.22 11.40 10.88
CA GLY A 266 13.05 12.85 10.82
C GLY A 266 13.54 13.44 9.50
N ARG A 267 14.74 13.07 9.05
CA ARG A 267 15.31 13.55 7.77
C ARG A 267 14.64 12.94 6.55
N SER A 268 14.22 11.68 6.63
CA SER A 268 13.60 10.95 5.50
C SER A 268 12.22 11.45 5.16
N GLY A 269 11.43 11.90 6.15
CA GLY A 269 10.06 12.35 5.91
C GLY A 269 9.33 12.85 7.15
N GLY A 270 9.83 12.58 8.36
CA GLY A 270 9.20 13.00 9.61
C GLY A 270 9.11 14.52 9.75
N TYR A 271 10.03 15.28 9.15
CA TYR A 271 9.96 16.74 9.11
C TYR A 271 8.69 17.26 8.44
N ILE A 272 8.09 16.52 7.50
CA ILE A 272 6.83 16.87 6.84
C ILE A 272 5.71 17.00 7.88
N LEU A 273 5.73 16.11 8.89
CA LEU A 273 4.78 16.14 10.00
C LEU A 273 5.08 17.30 10.97
N SER A 274 6.34 17.46 11.38
CA SER A 274 6.72 18.51 12.36
C SER A 274 6.54 19.92 11.79
N GLU A 275 6.73 20.11 10.49
CA GLU A 275 6.52 21.39 9.80
C GLU A 275 5.08 21.58 9.28
N GLN A 276 4.16 20.64 9.58
CA GLN A 276 2.74 20.70 9.19
C GLN A 276 2.52 20.82 7.67
N ILE A 277 3.42 20.27 6.84
CA ILE A 277 3.37 20.40 5.38
C ILE A 277 2.19 19.58 4.82
N ALA A 278 2.10 18.30 5.22
CA ALA A 278 1.06 17.37 4.80
C ALA A 278 1.04 16.14 5.73
N PRO A 279 0.01 15.27 5.66
CA PRO A 279 0.05 13.96 6.30
C PRO A 279 1.15 13.08 5.71
N VAL A 280 1.75 12.25 6.55
CA VAL A 280 2.58 11.11 6.16
C VAL A 280 1.85 9.83 6.52
N TRP A 281 1.81 8.91 5.59
CA TRP A 281 1.26 7.57 5.74
C TRP A 281 2.36 6.54 5.49
N VAL A 282 2.49 5.55 6.36
CA VAL A 282 3.40 4.42 6.10
C VAL A 282 2.63 3.37 5.32
N GLY A 283 2.84 3.36 3.99
CA GLY A 283 2.12 2.49 3.05
C GLY A 283 2.48 1.02 3.18
N GLU A 284 3.71 0.75 3.58
CA GLU A 284 4.19 -0.60 3.84
C GLU A 284 5.16 -0.64 5.01
N PHE A 285 4.96 -1.59 5.88
CA PHE A 285 5.91 -2.10 6.85
C PHE A 285 5.50 -3.50 7.25
N GLY A 286 6.45 -4.33 7.64
CA GLY A 286 6.14 -5.70 8.04
C GLY A 286 7.29 -6.35 8.78
N ASN A 287 6.99 -7.46 9.43
CA ASN A 287 7.95 -8.29 10.12
C ASN A 287 7.50 -9.76 10.08
N ASP A 288 8.39 -10.69 10.37
CA ASP A 288 8.07 -12.12 10.40
C ASP A 288 7.02 -12.42 11.48
N THR A 289 5.81 -12.78 11.07
CA THR A 289 4.68 -13.06 11.95
C THR A 289 4.73 -14.45 12.60
N ARG A 290 5.63 -15.32 12.13
CA ARG A 290 5.74 -16.70 12.63
C ARG A 290 6.31 -16.77 14.04
N SER A 291 6.99 -15.70 14.49
CA SER A 291 7.63 -15.66 15.81
C SER A 291 7.51 -14.31 16.49
N LEU A 292 7.01 -14.29 17.73
CA LEU A 292 6.99 -13.09 18.57
C LEU A 292 8.40 -12.58 18.93
N ALA A 293 9.45 -13.38 18.75
CA ALA A 293 10.83 -12.94 18.93
C ALA A 293 11.23 -11.83 17.93
N SER A 294 10.64 -11.83 16.73
CA SER A 294 10.81 -10.76 15.74
C SER A 294 10.32 -9.40 16.22
N PHE A 295 9.46 -9.39 17.22
CA PHE A 295 8.86 -8.20 17.84
C PHE A 295 9.44 -7.90 19.22
N GLY A 296 10.39 -8.69 19.71
CA GLY A 296 10.99 -8.55 21.03
C GLY A 296 10.12 -9.06 22.19
N LEU A 297 9.07 -9.82 21.90
CA LEU A 297 8.11 -10.34 22.89
C LEU A 297 8.42 -11.78 23.35
N ALA A 298 9.46 -12.39 22.83
CA ALA A 298 9.94 -13.72 23.22
C ALA A 298 11.46 -13.72 23.28
N PRO A 299 12.08 -14.71 23.94
CA PRO A 299 13.54 -14.86 23.90
C PRO A 299 14.04 -14.86 22.47
N SER A 300 14.96 -13.96 22.15
CA SER A 300 15.51 -13.83 20.80
C SER A 300 16.31 -15.06 20.43
N GLN A 301 16.01 -15.66 19.27
CA GLN A 301 16.93 -16.55 18.59
C GLN A 301 17.90 -15.72 17.72
N ALA A 302 19.12 -16.21 17.52
CA ALA A 302 20.08 -15.56 16.65
C ALA A 302 19.46 -15.34 15.24
N GLY A 303 19.41 -14.10 14.79
CA GLY A 303 18.81 -13.70 13.50
C GLY A 303 17.62 -12.75 13.60
N HIS A 304 16.90 -12.71 14.73
CA HIS A 304 15.74 -11.82 14.89
C HIS A 304 16.05 -10.54 15.70
N ALA A 305 17.20 -10.43 16.33
CA ALA A 305 17.54 -9.31 17.22
C ALA A 305 17.48 -7.94 16.52
N GLY A 306 17.90 -7.87 15.25
CA GLY A 306 17.83 -6.64 14.45
C GLY A 306 16.39 -6.20 14.15
N SER A 307 15.53 -7.15 13.82
CA SER A 307 14.12 -6.89 13.55
C SER A 307 13.36 -6.43 14.78
N ALA A 308 13.64 -7.00 15.95
CA ALA A 308 13.03 -6.61 17.22
C ALA A 308 13.43 -5.19 17.64
N VAL A 309 14.70 -4.81 17.48
CA VAL A 309 15.15 -3.44 17.77
C VAL A 309 14.49 -2.44 16.82
N TRP A 310 14.49 -2.75 15.52
CA TRP A 310 13.79 -1.93 14.54
C TRP A 310 12.31 -1.78 14.88
N TRP A 311 11.60 -2.89 15.18
CA TRP A 311 10.18 -2.87 15.53
C TRP A 311 9.88 -1.94 16.69
N ASN A 312 10.64 -2.04 17.78
CA ASN A 312 10.45 -1.19 18.96
C ASN A 312 10.67 0.29 18.65
N ASN A 313 11.65 0.61 17.80
CA ASN A 313 11.93 1.98 17.38
C ASN A 313 10.82 2.50 16.46
N PHE A 314 10.41 1.68 15.48
CA PHE A 314 9.38 2.02 14.50
C PHE A 314 8.01 2.24 15.16
N GLN A 315 7.57 1.30 16.02
CA GLN A 315 6.31 1.43 16.74
C GLN A 315 6.28 2.71 17.59
N ALA A 316 7.36 3.00 18.29
CA ALA A 316 7.48 4.23 19.06
C ALA A 316 7.39 5.47 18.16
N TRP A 317 8.08 5.46 17.01
CA TRP A 317 8.04 6.59 16.07
C TRP A 317 6.62 6.81 15.49
N LEU A 318 5.92 5.74 15.12
CA LEU A 318 4.53 5.81 14.66
C LEU A 318 3.62 6.44 15.71
N THR A 319 3.75 5.96 16.97
CA THR A 319 2.91 6.42 18.09
C THR A 319 3.20 7.87 18.46
N ASP A 320 4.47 8.23 18.63
CA ASP A 320 4.90 9.58 19.02
C ASP A 320 4.53 10.63 17.97
N ASN A 321 4.40 10.24 16.70
CA ASN A 321 4.07 11.13 15.61
C ASN A 321 2.61 11.01 15.12
N ASP A 322 1.78 10.16 15.71
CA ASP A 322 0.37 9.91 15.28
C ASP A 322 0.26 9.65 13.76
N VAL A 323 1.05 8.69 13.27
CA VAL A 323 1.19 8.40 11.83
C VAL A 323 0.19 7.33 11.40
N ASP A 324 -0.43 7.53 10.26
CA ASP A 324 -1.29 6.55 9.58
C ASP A 324 -0.45 5.45 8.94
N TRP A 325 -0.98 4.23 8.86
CA TRP A 325 -0.17 3.08 8.45
C TRP A 325 -0.94 1.95 7.77
N CYS A 326 -0.20 1.07 7.06
CA CYS A 326 -0.71 -0.11 6.39
C CYS A 326 0.29 -1.28 6.50
N TRP A 327 -0.12 -2.36 7.12
CA TRP A 327 0.70 -3.55 7.36
C TRP A 327 0.94 -4.36 6.07
N TRP A 328 2.18 -4.77 5.83
CA TRP A 328 2.52 -5.77 4.82
C TRP A 328 2.82 -7.12 5.48
N ALA A 329 1.93 -8.17 5.33
CA ALA A 329 0.75 -8.16 4.48
C ALA A 329 -0.40 -8.95 5.12
N LEU A 330 -1.58 -8.88 4.50
CA LEU A 330 -2.74 -9.69 4.88
C LEU A 330 -2.53 -11.18 4.56
N ASN A 331 -1.94 -11.45 3.41
CA ASN A 331 -1.85 -12.75 2.76
C ASN A 331 -1.10 -13.80 3.58
N PRO A 332 -1.64 -15.01 3.78
CA PRO A 332 -0.91 -16.12 4.39
C PRO A 332 0.02 -16.82 3.40
N THR A 333 -0.20 -16.61 2.09
CA THR A 333 0.56 -17.24 1.02
C THR A 333 0.98 -16.23 -0.03
N GLN A 334 2.10 -16.52 -0.69
CA GLN A 334 2.62 -15.67 -1.76
C GLN A 334 1.83 -15.95 -3.04
N PRO A 335 1.27 -14.90 -3.68
CA PRO A 335 0.50 -15.04 -4.90
C PRO A 335 1.33 -14.94 -6.17
N LYS A 336 2.64 -15.02 -6.09
CA LYS A 336 3.54 -14.94 -7.25
C LYS A 336 3.14 -15.95 -8.30
N GLY A 337 2.94 -15.52 -9.53
CA GLY A 337 2.55 -16.38 -10.63
C GLY A 337 3.62 -17.44 -10.93
N THR A 338 4.74 -17.02 -11.45
CA THR A 338 5.88 -17.92 -11.74
C THR A 338 7.20 -17.23 -11.47
N ILE A 339 8.15 -17.98 -10.97
CA ILE A 339 9.54 -17.56 -10.81
C ILE A 339 10.51 -18.50 -11.52
N PRO A 340 11.62 -18.00 -12.10
CA PRO A 340 12.62 -18.86 -12.66
C PRO A 340 13.39 -19.57 -11.54
N VAL A 341 13.43 -20.90 -11.60
CA VAL A 341 14.24 -21.75 -10.71
C VAL A 341 15.01 -22.73 -11.56
N ALA A 342 16.33 -22.64 -11.55
CA ALA A 342 17.24 -23.54 -12.30
C ALA A 342 16.82 -23.71 -13.79
N GLY A 343 16.49 -22.62 -14.48
CA GLY A 343 16.11 -22.63 -15.90
C GLY A 343 14.70 -23.11 -16.19
N ARG A 344 13.87 -23.31 -15.16
CA ARG A 344 12.45 -23.65 -15.26
C ARG A 344 11.62 -22.58 -14.53
N HIS A 345 10.36 -22.42 -14.92
CA HIS A 345 9.41 -21.59 -14.19
C HIS A 345 8.65 -22.46 -13.17
N ARG A 346 8.58 -21.97 -11.91
CA ARG A 346 7.80 -22.60 -10.83
C ARG A 346 6.73 -21.63 -10.36
N SER A 347 5.50 -22.10 -10.23
CA SER A 347 4.44 -21.33 -9.57
C SER A 347 4.73 -21.19 -8.08
N ASN A 348 4.53 -19.98 -7.56
CA ASN A 348 4.61 -19.66 -6.12
C ASN A 348 3.23 -19.57 -5.48
N TRP A 349 2.18 -19.77 -6.25
CA TRP A 349 0.84 -19.73 -5.68
C TRP A 349 0.72 -20.75 -4.55
N GLY A 350 0.44 -20.26 -3.34
CA GLY A 350 0.32 -21.10 -2.16
C GLY A 350 1.61 -21.28 -1.34
N ASP A 351 2.77 -20.78 -1.77
CA ASP A 351 3.97 -20.76 -0.92
C ASP A 351 3.70 -19.86 0.31
N PRO A 352 4.20 -20.23 1.51
CA PRO A 352 3.99 -19.45 2.71
C PRO A 352 4.50 -18.01 2.59
N GLU A 353 3.71 -17.05 3.11
CA GLU A 353 4.12 -15.65 3.29
C GLU A 353 4.54 -15.43 4.76
N PRO A 354 5.85 -15.25 5.03
CA PRO A 354 6.33 -15.12 6.41
C PRO A 354 5.76 -13.93 7.16
N TRP A 355 5.31 -12.89 6.45
CA TRP A 355 4.75 -11.66 7.04
C TRP A 355 3.23 -11.63 6.99
N GLY A 356 2.65 -12.73 6.56
CA GLY A 356 1.20 -12.88 6.43
C GLY A 356 0.49 -12.84 7.77
N LEU A 357 -0.56 -12.04 7.86
CA LEU A 357 -1.36 -11.93 9.06
C LEU A 357 -2.36 -13.09 9.19
N LEU A 358 -2.92 -13.55 8.06
CA LEU A 358 -3.89 -14.62 8.05
C LEU A 358 -3.23 -15.99 8.08
N ALA A 359 -3.97 -16.97 8.59
CA ALA A 359 -3.61 -18.38 8.50
C ALA A 359 -3.80 -18.92 7.07
N PRO A 360 -3.15 -20.06 6.70
CA PRO A 360 -3.21 -20.61 5.34
C PRO A 360 -4.61 -20.93 4.82
N ASP A 361 -5.60 -21.01 5.68
CA ASP A 361 -7.02 -21.20 5.32
C ASP A 361 -7.73 -19.90 4.90
N TRP A 362 -7.05 -18.75 4.98
CA TRP A 362 -7.59 -17.41 4.70
C TRP A 362 -8.77 -16.99 5.61
N ARG A 363 -8.97 -17.64 6.75
CA ARG A 363 -10.09 -17.39 7.67
C ARG A 363 -9.63 -16.99 9.05
N GLY A 364 -8.61 -17.66 9.56
CA GLY A 364 -8.03 -17.40 10.87
C GLY A 364 -6.83 -16.45 10.80
N VAL A 365 -6.27 -16.13 11.95
CA VAL A 365 -5.03 -15.36 12.12
C VAL A 365 -3.89 -16.33 12.39
N ALA A 366 -2.76 -16.14 11.70
CA ALA A 366 -1.59 -17.02 11.83
C ALA A 366 -0.99 -16.96 13.24
N ASN A 367 -0.90 -15.77 13.82
CA ASN A 367 -0.36 -15.54 15.15
C ASN A 367 -1.20 -14.47 15.88
N PRO A 368 -2.08 -14.88 16.81
CA PRO A 368 -2.91 -13.93 17.57
C PRO A 368 -2.11 -12.87 18.31
N GLY A 369 -0.94 -13.21 18.84
CA GLY A 369 -0.07 -12.25 19.53
C GLY A 369 0.43 -11.12 18.63
N VAL A 370 0.69 -11.40 17.34
CA VAL A 370 1.03 -10.36 16.37
C VAL A 370 -0.18 -9.47 16.07
N LEU A 371 -1.35 -10.06 15.90
CA LEU A 371 -2.58 -9.28 15.71
C LEU A 371 -2.84 -8.38 16.93
N ASP A 372 -2.63 -8.86 18.16
CA ASP A 372 -2.81 -8.05 19.37
C ASP A 372 -1.84 -6.86 19.41
N LEU A 373 -0.59 -7.05 18.94
CA LEU A 373 0.35 -5.94 18.77
C LEU A 373 -0.18 -4.89 17.77
N LEU A 374 -0.64 -5.32 16.60
CA LEU A 374 -1.19 -4.42 15.60
C LEU A 374 -2.45 -3.72 16.13
N LYS A 375 -3.32 -4.44 16.84
CA LYS A 375 -4.51 -3.86 17.48
C LYS A 375 -4.18 -2.78 18.50
N SER A 376 -3.07 -2.90 19.22
CA SER A 376 -2.63 -1.86 20.16
C SER A 376 -2.27 -0.53 19.47
N MET A 377 -1.96 -0.58 18.19
CA MET A 377 -1.66 0.60 17.34
C MET A 377 -2.89 1.08 16.54
N ILE A 378 -3.99 0.30 16.50
CA ILE A 378 -5.23 0.72 15.86
C ILE A 378 -5.90 1.77 16.76
N PRO A 379 -6.20 2.97 16.23
CA PRO A 379 -6.89 3.97 17.02
C PRO A 379 -8.26 3.46 17.42
N PRO A 380 -8.76 3.81 18.62
CA PRO A 380 -10.10 3.46 19.01
C PRO A 380 -11.08 3.98 17.97
N ARG A 381 -12.01 3.14 17.54
CA ARG A 381 -13.15 3.56 16.72
C ARG A 381 -13.78 4.73 17.45
N THR A 382 -13.91 5.87 16.81
CA THR A 382 -14.39 7.08 17.44
C THR A 382 -15.82 6.87 17.90
N GLY A 383 -15.97 6.55 19.18
CA GLY A 383 -17.21 6.76 19.90
C GLY A 383 -17.52 8.25 20.00
N PRO A 384 -18.75 8.66 20.32
CA PRO A 384 -19.12 10.05 20.44
C PRO A 384 -18.29 10.71 21.53
N GLY A 385 -17.50 11.71 21.16
CA GLY A 385 -16.94 12.67 22.09
C GLY A 385 -15.64 12.29 22.79
N ILE A 386 -14.52 12.64 22.12
CA ILE A 386 -13.40 13.22 22.87
C ILE A 386 -13.18 14.58 22.22
N THR A 387 -13.59 15.59 22.95
CA THR A 387 -13.28 17.01 22.72
C THR A 387 -11.79 17.25 22.94
#